data_59eff78f087773de69bc192422b1b95a
#
_entry.id   59eff78f087773de69bc192422b1b95a
#
_cell.length_a   1.000
_cell.length_b   1.000
_cell.length_c   1.000
_cell.angle_alpha   90.00
_cell.angle_beta   90.00
_cell.angle_gamma   90.00
#
_symmetry.space_group_name_H-M   'P 1'
#
loop_
_entity.id
_entity.type
_entity.pdbx_description
1 polymer ?
#
loop_
_entity_poly.entity_id
_entity_poly.type
_entity_poly.pdbx_seq_one_letter_code
_entity_poly.pdbx_strand_id
1 'polypeptide(L)'
;MGAKGRYTAEIKQEIFECLRSGMTDKQTCAKVHINPDTFYTWLAKKNDFSELVKTAKEDFRSGMVKKLEDSLYRKAIVYDAEETETEYTFTKDGNPVAKKKTRKNKHIQPDTGAIIFALTNLAPEDWKNKQFQQIDGNVKTEGDTQVSLANVPDELLAEVISKINGK
;
A
#
# COMPACT_ATOMS: atom_id res chain seq x y z
N MET A 1 -3.52 -36.46 18.50
CA MET A 1 -4.08 -36.69 17.15
C MET A 1 -4.90 -35.48 16.78
N GLY A 2 -4.42 -34.62 15.90
CA GLY A 2 -5.15 -33.45 15.43
C GLY A 2 -6.36 -33.89 14.61
N ALA A 3 -7.56 -33.41 14.95
CA ALA A 3 -8.76 -33.62 14.15
C ALA A 3 -8.50 -33.18 12.71
N LYS A 4 -8.65 -34.07 11.75
CA LYS A 4 -8.65 -33.70 10.32
C LYS A 4 -9.72 -32.65 10.13
N GLY A 5 -9.33 -31.39 9.88
CA GLY A 5 -10.25 -30.31 9.61
C GLY A 5 -11.23 -30.73 8.51
N ARG A 6 -12.51 -30.76 8.82
CA ARG A 6 -13.55 -31.07 7.84
C ARG A 6 -13.63 -29.93 6.84
N TYR A 7 -13.51 -30.23 5.56
CA TYR A 7 -13.71 -29.26 4.47
C TYR A 7 -15.20 -29.00 4.31
N THR A 8 -15.76 -28.09 5.12
CA THR A 8 -17.18 -27.73 5.11
C THR A 8 -17.39 -26.31 4.57
N ALA A 9 -18.63 -26.00 4.20
CA ALA A 9 -18.97 -24.67 3.72
C ALA A 9 -18.78 -23.60 4.82
N GLU A 10 -19.07 -23.94 6.07
CA GLU A 10 -18.93 -23.04 7.21
C GLU A 10 -17.47 -22.68 7.45
N ILE A 11 -16.57 -23.67 7.42
CA ILE A 11 -15.11 -23.44 7.58
C ILE A 11 -14.57 -22.60 6.41
N LYS A 12 -15.02 -22.84 5.18
CA LYS A 12 -14.63 -22.02 4.03
C LYS A 12 -15.08 -20.57 4.20
N GLN A 13 -16.30 -20.36 4.65
CA GLN A 13 -16.83 -19.02 4.89
C GLN A 13 -16.06 -18.31 6.00
N GLU A 14 -15.75 -18.98 7.10
CA GLU A 14 -14.97 -18.41 8.20
C GLU A 14 -13.54 -18.05 7.77
N ILE A 15 -12.90 -18.90 6.96
CA ILE A 15 -11.58 -18.60 6.37
C ILE A 15 -11.68 -17.37 5.46
N PHE A 16 -12.72 -17.28 4.62
CA PHE A 16 -12.96 -16.16 3.74
C PHE A 16 -13.04 -14.84 4.53
N GLU A 17 -13.86 -14.79 5.57
CA GLU A 17 -14.04 -13.59 6.40
C GLU A 17 -12.75 -13.20 7.14
N CYS A 18 -11.98 -14.20 7.62
CA CYS A 18 -10.68 -13.95 8.26
C CYS A 18 -9.69 -13.30 7.29
N LEU A 19 -9.52 -13.86 6.10
CA LEU A 19 -8.61 -13.35 5.08
C LEU A 19 -9.06 -11.98 4.55
N ARG A 20 -10.36 -11.81 4.33
CA ARG A 20 -10.96 -10.54 3.93
C ARG A 20 -10.78 -9.43 4.98
N SER A 21 -10.69 -9.81 6.27
CA SER A 21 -10.36 -8.86 7.35
C SER A 21 -8.87 -8.53 7.45
N GLY A 22 -8.01 -9.15 6.64
CA GLY A 22 -6.57 -8.93 6.60
C GLY A 22 -5.76 -9.83 7.51
N MET A 23 -6.34 -10.90 8.01
CA MET A 23 -5.58 -11.90 8.76
C MET A 23 -4.62 -12.66 7.84
N THR A 24 -3.43 -12.96 8.37
CA THR A 24 -2.48 -13.84 7.67
C THR A 24 -2.98 -15.28 7.65
N ASP A 25 -2.47 -16.09 6.72
CA ASP A 25 -2.82 -17.51 6.61
C ASP A 25 -2.64 -18.25 7.96
N LYS A 26 -1.54 -17.96 8.70
CA LYS A 26 -1.30 -18.52 10.03
C LYS A 26 -2.33 -18.10 11.07
N GLN A 27 -2.69 -16.83 11.11
CA GLN A 27 -3.70 -16.32 12.04
C GLN A 27 -5.08 -16.89 11.72
N THR A 28 -5.42 -16.98 10.43
CA THR A 28 -6.64 -17.62 9.96
C THR A 28 -6.71 -19.08 10.40
N CYS A 29 -5.65 -19.85 10.16
CA CYS A 29 -5.58 -21.27 10.60
C CYS A 29 -5.76 -21.40 12.10
N ALA A 30 -5.12 -20.53 12.89
CA ALA A 30 -5.24 -20.55 14.34
C ALA A 30 -6.68 -20.24 14.81
N LYS A 31 -7.33 -19.26 14.19
CA LYS A 31 -8.70 -18.85 14.52
C LYS A 31 -9.74 -19.92 14.16
N VAL A 32 -9.60 -20.54 12.98
CA VAL A 32 -10.52 -21.56 12.47
C VAL A 32 -10.17 -22.97 13.01
N HIS A 33 -9.14 -23.07 13.85
CA HIS A 33 -8.67 -24.34 14.45
C HIS A 33 -8.30 -25.42 13.44
N ILE A 34 -7.67 -25.05 12.32
CA ILE A 34 -7.13 -25.98 11.33
C ILE A 34 -5.61 -25.94 11.32
N ASN A 35 -4.99 -27.09 10.96
CA ASN A 35 -3.55 -27.14 10.78
C ASN A 35 -3.16 -26.36 9.50
N PRO A 36 -2.10 -25.52 9.52
CA PRO A 36 -1.56 -24.88 8.33
C PRO A 36 -1.28 -25.85 7.18
N ASP A 37 -0.77 -27.05 7.44
CA ASP A 37 -0.55 -28.05 6.40
C ASP A 37 -1.85 -28.47 5.70
N THR A 38 -2.96 -28.52 6.45
CA THR A 38 -4.28 -28.80 5.90
C THR A 38 -4.74 -27.65 4.99
N PHE A 39 -4.54 -26.41 5.41
CA PHE A 39 -4.85 -25.22 4.63
C PHE A 39 -4.10 -25.22 3.31
N TYR A 40 -2.78 -25.42 3.33
CA TYR A 40 -1.97 -25.45 2.12
C TYR A 40 -2.24 -26.68 1.24
N THR A 41 -2.62 -27.80 1.83
CA THR A 41 -3.08 -28.98 1.07
C THR A 41 -4.38 -28.67 0.32
N TRP A 42 -5.33 -27.97 0.93
CA TRP A 42 -6.55 -27.54 0.26
C TRP A 42 -6.26 -26.52 -0.82
N LEU A 43 -5.39 -25.55 -0.55
CA LEU A 43 -4.98 -24.54 -1.51
C LEU A 43 -4.37 -25.14 -2.78
N ALA A 44 -3.57 -26.21 -2.64
CA ALA A 44 -2.93 -26.89 -3.76
C ALA A 44 -3.84 -27.86 -4.51
N LYS A 45 -4.83 -28.49 -3.82
CA LYS A 45 -5.61 -29.60 -4.38
C LYS A 45 -7.06 -29.23 -4.75
N LYS A 46 -7.55 -28.08 -4.29
CA LYS A 46 -8.96 -27.70 -4.46
C LYS A 46 -9.06 -26.33 -5.12
N ASN A 47 -9.49 -26.32 -6.38
CA ASN A 47 -9.62 -25.09 -7.17
C ASN A 47 -10.60 -24.10 -6.54
N ASP A 48 -11.75 -24.59 -6.02
CA ASP A 48 -12.76 -23.77 -5.35
C ASP A 48 -12.20 -23.06 -4.10
N PHE A 49 -11.31 -23.73 -3.37
CA PHE A 49 -10.64 -23.12 -2.22
C PHE A 49 -9.56 -22.11 -2.63
N SER A 50 -8.80 -22.42 -3.66
CA SER A 50 -7.79 -21.50 -4.22
C SER A 50 -8.42 -20.19 -4.70
N GLU A 51 -9.54 -20.28 -5.43
CA GLU A 51 -10.31 -19.11 -5.89
C GLU A 51 -10.88 -18.32 -4.71
N LEU A 52 -11.43 -19.00 -3.69
CA LEU A 52 -11.94 -18.37 -2.49
C LEU A 52 -10.86 -17.56 -1.75
N VAL A 53 -9.68 -18.16 -1.55
CA VAL A 53 -8.54 -17.49 -0.87
C VAL A 53 -8.06 -16.30 -1.68
N LYS A 54 -7.96 -16.44 -3.01
CA LYS A 54 -7.58 -15.35 -3.92
C LYS A 54 -8.57 -14.20 -3.83
N THR A 55 -9.87 -14.47 -3.96
CA THR A 55 -10.92 -13.46 -3.88
C THR A 55 -10.91 -12.74 -2.52
N ALA A 56 -10.77 -13.47 -1.41
CA ALA A 56 -10.71 -12.86 -0.08
C ALA A 56 -9.52 -11.90 0.08
N LYS A 57 -8.36 -12.28 -0.44
CA LYS A 57 -7.15 -11.42 -0.40
C LYS A 57 -7.27 -10.21 -1.34
N GLU A 58 -7.91 -10.36 -2.49
CA GLU A 58 -8.20 -9.27 -3.42
C GLU A 58 -9.20 -8.27 -2.84
N ASP A 59 -10.27 -8.76 -2.19
CA ASP A 59 -11.26 -7.93 -1.49
C ASP A 59 -10.60 -7.09 -0.39
N PHE A 60 -9.74 -7.72 0.42
CA PHE A 60 -8.97 -6.99 1.44
C PHE A 60 -8.10 -5.91 0.81
N ARG A 61 -7.33 -6.27 -0.23
CA ARG A 61 -6.43 -5.34 -0.93
C ARG A 61 -7.19 -4.15 -1.51
N SER A 62 -8.28 -4.41 -2.22
CA SER A 62 -9.11 -3.38 -2.83
C SER A 62 -9.72 -2.45 -1.78
N GLY A 63 -10.22 -3.01 -0.67
CA GLY A 63 -10.74 -2.24 0.45
C GLY A 63 -9.67 -1.38 1.14
N MET A 64 -8.43 -1.87 1.24
CA MET A 64 -7.31 -1.09 1.79
C MET A 64 -6.88 0.02 0.84
N VAL A 65 -6.78 -0.26 -0.47
CA VAL A 65 -6.46 0.77 -1.48
C VAL A 65 -7.46 1.91 -1.39
N LYS A 66 -8.76 1.61 -1.39
CA LYS A 66 -9.82 2.61 -1.27
C LYS A 66 -9.69 3.47 0.00
N LYS A 67 -9.42 2.84 1.16
CA LYS A 67 -9.21 3.58 2.42
C LYS A 67 -7.98 4.50 2.37
N LEU A 68 -6.90 4.07 1.71
CA LEU A 68 -5.70 4.87 1.54
C LEU A 68 -5.95 6.04 0.58
N GLU A 69 -6.69 5.82 -0.50
CA GLU A 69 -7.13 6.86 -1.44
C GLU A 69 -7.99 7.90 -0.71
N ASP A 70 -9.02 7.46 0.05
CA ASP A 70 -9.87 8.36 0.84
C ASP A 70 -9.04 9.19 1.84
N SER A 71 -8.04 8.57 2.47
CA SER A 71 -7.11 9.23 3.39
C SER A 71 -6.23 10.27 2.69
N LEU A 72 -5.74 9.93 1.49
CA LEU A 72 -4.94 10.82 0.66
C LEU A 72 -5.76 12.04 0.22
N TYR A 73 -6.98 11.81 -0.28
CA TYR A 73 -7.89 12.88 -0.67
C TYR A 73 -8.19 13.82 0.50
N ARG A 74 -8.48 13.30 1.69
CA ARG A 74 -8.69 14.13 2.87
C ARG A 74 -7.48 15.00 3.20
N LYS A 75 -6.27 14.47 3.05
CA LYS A 75 -5.05 15.26 3.27
C LYS A 75 -4.76 16.28 2.16
N ALA A 76 -5.18 16.00 0.94
CA ALA A 76 -4.99 16.90 -0.20
C ALA A 76 -5.98 18.06 -0.25
N ILE A 77 -7.13 17.96 0.42
CA ILE A 77 -8.14 19.02 0.49
C ILE A 77 -8.26 19.59 1.91
N VAL A 78 -8.65 20.87 1.96
CA VAL A 78 -9.01 21.52 3.23
C VAL A 78 -10.23 20.84 3.84
N TYR A 79 -10.20 20.58 5.14
CA TYR A 79 -11.36 20.11 5.90
C TYR A 79 -11.34 20.59 7.34
N ASP A 80 -12.52 20.70 7.94
CA ASP A 80 -12.66 21.00 9.35
C ASP A 80 -12.81 19.72 10.15
N ALA A 81 -12.02 19.59 11.22
CA ALA A 81 -12.07 18.47 12.14
C ALA A 81 -12.58 18.91 13.49
N GLU A 82 -13.51 18.13 14.07
CA GLU A 82 -13.94 18.35 15.46
C GLU A 82 -13.00 17.60 16.41
N GLU A 83 -12.28 18.36 17.23
CA GLU A 83 -11.42 17.82 18.28
C GLU A 83 -12.18 17.87 19.62
N THR A 84 -12.29 16.74 20.28
CA THR A 84 -12.93 16.65 21.59
C THR A 84 -11.89 16.36 22.66
N GLU A 85 -11.74 17.28 23.60
CA GLU A 85 -10.89 17.13 24.78
C GLU A 85 -11.77 16.85 26.00
N THR A 86 -11.48 15.80 26.75
CA THR A 86 -12.22 15.44 27.95
C THR A 86 -11.27 15.34 29.12
N GLU A 87 -11.45 16.24 30.11
CA GLU A 87 -10.75 16.18 31.39
C GLU A 87 -11.47 15.23 32.32
N TYR A 88 -10.75 14.33 32.95
CA TYR A 88 -11.27 13.40 33.95
C TYR A 88 -10.75 13.74 35.34
N THR A 89 -11.61 13.60 36.35
CA THR A 89 -11.21 13.50 37.74
C THR A 89 -11.50 12.10 38.26
N PHE A 90 -10.80 11.67 39.29
CA PHE A 90 -11.00 10.34 39.86
C PHE A 90 -11.75 10.48 41.20
N THR A 91 -12.74 9.63 41.41
CA THR A 91 -13.41 9.48 42.71
C THR A 91 -12.46 8.87 43.73
N LYS A 92 -12.86 8.88 45.03
CA LYS A 92 -12.10 8.22 46.10
C LYS A 92 -11.89 6.73 45.85
N ASP A 93 -12.77 6.11 45.08
CA ASP A 93 -12.73 4.68 44.68
C ASP A 93 -11.96 4.44 43.39
N GLY A 94 -11.28 5.46 42.83
CA GLY A 94 -10.44 5.35 41.64
C GLY A 94 -11.18 5.36 40.31
N ASN A 95 -12.50 5.59 40.28
CA ASN A 95 -13.28 5.61 39.04
C ASN A 95 -13.14 6.96 38.33
N PRO A 96 -12.91 7.00 37.03
CA PRO A 96 -12.82 8.23 36.25
C PRO A 96 -14.20 8.87 36.07
N VAL A 97 -14.32 10.16 36.39
CA VAL A 97 -15.51 10.99 36.15
C VAL A 97 -15.12 12.16 35.24
N ALA A 98 -15.85 12.33 34.15
CA ALA A 98 -15.63 13.45 33.25
C ALA A 98 -15.94 14.78 33.95
N LYS A 99 -14.93 15.64 34.11
CA LYS A 99 -15.04 16.96 34.72
C LYS A 99 -15.46 18.01 33.70
N LYS A 100 -14.87 17.95 32.53
CA LYS A 100 -15.08 18.95 31.48
C LYS A 100 -14.92 18.28 30.09
N LYS A 101 -15.84 18.61 29.21
CA LYS A 101 -15.75 18.20 27.77
C LYS A 101 -15.75 19.45 26.92
N THR A 102 -14.65 19.67 26.20
CA THR A 102 -14.48 20.82 25.31
C THR A 102 -14.45 20.31 23.87
N ARG A 103 -15.23 20.93 22.99
CA ARG A 103 -15.21 20.67 21.55
C ARG A 103 -14.61 21.88 20.85
N LYS A 104 -13.65 21.63 19.97
CA LYS A 104 -12.97 22.67 19.17
C LYS A 104 -13.04 22.25 17.71
N ASN A 105 -13.42 23.18 16.84
CA ASN A 105 -13.25 22.97 15.40
C ASN A 105 -11.85 23.39 15.02
N LYS A 106 -11.13 22.48 14.38
CA LYS A 106 -9.78 22.69 13.89
C LYS A 106 -9.78 22.67 12.36
N HIS A 107 -9.38 23.77 11.77
CA HIS A 107 -9.19 23.87 10.33
C HIS A 107 -7.88 23.18 9.95
N ILE A 108 -7.96 22.10 9.17
CA ILE A 108 -6.81 21.32 8.73
C ILE A 108 -6.40 21.80 7.36
N GLN A 109 -5.20 22.36 7.27
CA GLN A 109 -4.61 22.81 6.02
C GLN A 109 -4.23 21.60 5.14
N PRO A 110 -4.33 21.74 3.81
CA PRO A 110 -3.91 20.70 2.90
C PRO A 110 -2.41 20.39 3.03
N ASP A 111 -2.06 19.11 2.87
CA ASP A 111 -0.68 18.65 2.80
C ASP A 111 -0.16 18.78 1.37
N THR A 112 0.86 19.60 1.17
CA THR A 112 1.45 19.87 -0.16
C THR A 112 1.98 18.60 -0.82
N GLY A 113 2.59 17.69 -0.03
CA GLY A 113 3.08 16.42 -0.55
C GLY A 113 1.94 15.53 -1.06
N ALA A 114 0.82 15.46 -0.30
CA ALA A 114 -0.37 14.73 -0.72
C ALA A 114 -0.98 15.32 -2.01
N ILE A 115 -1.02 16.65 -2.13
CA ILE A 115 -1.51 17.34 -3.35
C ILE A 115 -0.62 16.98 -4.54
N ILE A 116 0.70 17.14 -4.42
CA ILE A 116 1.64 16.83 -5.50
C ILE A 116 1.51 15.36 -5.92
N PHE A 117 1.49 14.43 -4.95
CA PHE A 117 1.33 13.01 -5.22
C PHE A 117 0.01 12.71 -5.95
N ALA A 118 -1.10 13.28 -5.49
CA ALA A 118 -2.40 13.10 -6.13
C ALA A 118 -2.41 13.65 -7.57
N LEU A 119 -1.94 14.87 -7.78
CA LEU A 119 -1.91 15.50 -9.10
C LEU A 119 -1.01 14.79 -10.09
N THR A 120 0.18 14.34 -9.69
CA THR A 120 1.09 13.60 -10.56
C THR A 120 0.56 12.21 -10.97
N ASN A 121 -0.31 11.61 -10.17
CA ASN A 121 -0.92 10.32 -10.48
C ASN A 121 -2.25 10.43 -11.22
N LEU A 122 -3.06 11.45 -10.92
CA LEU A 122 -4.38 11.65 -11.53
C LEU A 122 -4.34 12.43 -12.86
N ALA A 123 -3.38 13.36 -12.98
CA ALA A 123 -3.22 14.18 -14.17
C ALA A 123 -1.74 14.23 -14.61
N PRO A 124 -1.12 13.08 -14.96
CA PRO A 124 0.31 12.99 -15.27
C PRO A 124 0.74 13.78 -16.50
N GLU A 125 -0.20 14.12 -17.39
CA GLU A 125 0.08 14.94 -18.56
C GLU A 125 0.32 16.41 -18.19
N ASP A 126 -0.42 16.92 -17.20
CA ASP A 126 -0.35 18.31 -16.76
C ASP A 126 0.66 18.52 -15.63
N TRP A 127 0.80 17.51 -14.77
CA TRP A 127 1.62 17.56 -13.55
C TRP A 127 2.71 16.51 -13.56
N LYS A 128 3.96 16.92 -13.77
CA LYS A 128 5.14 16.05 -13.74
C LYS A 128 6.04 16.43 -12.57
N ASN A 129 6.27 15.50 -11.66
CA ASN A 129 7.28 15.70 -10.62
C ASN A 129 8.67 15.47 -11.24
N LYS A 130 9.26 16.53 -11.81
CA LYS A 130 10.62 16.50 -12.37
C LYS A 130 11.63 16.53 -11.24
N GLN A 131 12.02 15.38 -10.72
CA GLN A 131 13.23 15.28 -9.92
C GLN A 131 14.41 15.19 -10.87
N PHE A 132 15.17 16.28 -10.99
CA PHE A 132 16.49 16.25 -11.63
C PHE A 132 17.45 15.57 -10.64
N GLN A 133 17.74 14.30 -10.85
CA GLN A 133 18.93 13.71 -10.25
C GLN A 133 20.12 14.18 -11.07
N GLN A 134 20.84 15.17 -10.55
CA GLN A 134 22.18 15.47 -11.06
C GLN A 134 23.07 14.31 -10.61
N ILE A 135 23.35 13.38 -11.53
CA ILE A 135 24.30 12.29 -11.29
C ILE A 135 25.68 12.89 -11.54
N ASP A 136 26.26 13.50 -10.51
CA ASP A 136 27.68 13.83 -10.48
C ASP A 136 28.44 12.54 -10.19
N GLY A 137 29.12 12.04 -11.20
CA GLY A 137 30.12 11.03 -10.96
C GLY A 137 30.07 9.79 -11.83
N ASN A 138 31.23 9.28 -12.13
CA ASN A 138 31.58 8.07 -12.82
C ASN A 138 30.62 6.90 -12.62
N VAL A 139 29.66 6.75 -13.52
CA VAL A 139 28.90 5.50 -13.64
C VAL A 139 29.82 4.49 -14.31
N LYS A 140 30.43 3.61 -13.55
CA LYS A 140 30.97 2.36 -14.08
C LYS A 140 29.78 1.50 -14.45
N THR A 141 29.37 1.53 -15.71
CA THR A 141 28.42 0.57 -16.28
C THR A 141 29.16 -0.74 -16.57
N GLU A 142 29.10 -1.67 -15.63
CA GLU A 142 29.28 -3.09 -15.93
C GLU A 142 27.88 -3.62 -16.31
N GLY A 143 27.64 -3.77 -17.61
CA GLY A 143 26.41 -4.35 -18.15
C GLY A 143 26.08 -3.76 -19.52
N ASP A 144 25.89 -4.62 -20.50
CA ASP A 144 25.52 -4.29 -21.89
C ASP A 144 24.30 -3.33 -21.96
N THR A 145 24.59 -2.04 -22.02
CA THR A 145 23.58 -1.05 -22.37
C THR A 145 23.63 -0.88 -23.88
N GLN A 146 22.69 -1.48 -24.60
CA GLN A 146 22.45 -1.14 -25.99
C GLN A 146 21.98 0.32 -26.07
N VAL A 147 22.89 1.23 -26.33
CA VAL A 147 22.55 2.62 -26.65
C VAL A 147 22.00 2.62 -28.08
N SER A 148 20.70 2.85 -28.23
CA SER A 148 20.11 3.05 -29.53
C SER A 148 20.56 4.40 -30.09
N LEU A 149 21.43 4.39 -31.09
CA LEU A 149 21.92 5.58 -31.81
C LEU A 149 20.94 6.09 -32.88
N ALA A 150 19.72 5.55 -32.93
CA ALA A 150 18.75 5.82 -33.98
C ALA A 150 18.28 7.28 -34.11
N ASN A 151 18.53 8.11 -33.09
CA ASN A 151 18.10 9.52 -33.06
C ASN A 151 19.26 10.50 -32.87
N VAL A 152 20.50 10.08 -33.11
CA VAL A 152 21.66 10.97 -33.02
C VAL A 152 21.94 11.55 -34.43
N PRO A 153 21.98 12.85 -34.62
CA PRO A 153 22.34 13.45 -35.91
C PRO A 153 23.70 12.96 -36.40
N ASP A 154 23.79 12.67 -37.70
CA ASP A 154 25.01 12.15 -38.31
C ASP A 154 26.26 13.03 -38.10
N GLU A 155 26.07 14.34 -37.98
CA GLU A 155 27.13 15.30 -37.67
C GLU A 155 27.77 15.08 -36.28
N LEU A 156 26.98 14.76 -35.29
CA LEU A 156 27.47 14.43 -33.93
C LEU A 156 28.15 13.08 -33.89
N LEU A 157 27.66 12.10 -34.64
CA LEU A 157 28.29 10.79 -34.76
C LEU A 157 29.68 10.90 -35.43
N ALA A 158 29.83 11.71 -36.47
CA ALA A 158 31.09 11.96 -37.15
C ALA A 158 32.12 12.66 -36.21
N GLU A 159 31.70 13.60 -35.39
CA GLU A 159 32.57 14.29 -34.41
C GLU A 159 33.06 13.32 -33.33
N VAL A 160 32.19 12.45 -32.81
CA VAL A 160 32.56 11.45 -31.78
C VAL A 160 33.54 10.43 -32.37
N ILE A 161 33.29 9.93 -33.61
CA ILE A 161 34.19 8.99 -34.28
C ILE A 161 35.56 9.62 -34.54
N SER A 162 35.61 10.88 -34.94
CA SER A 162 36.89 11.59 -35.14
C SER A 162 37.70 11.75 -33.88
N LYS A 163 37.06 11.98 -32.72
CA LYS A 163 37.71 12.08 -31.41
C LYS A 163 38.21 10.72 -30.87
N ILE A 164 37.52 9.62 -31.24
CA ILE A 164 37.93 8.26 -30.82
C ILE A 164 39.12 7.78 -31.65
N ASN A 165 39.16 8.08 -32.95
CA ASN A 165 40.21 7.64 -33.87
C ASN A 165 41.46 8.57 -33.92
N GLY A 166 41.42 9.66 -33.20
CA GLY A 166 42.49 10.68 -33.15
C GLY A 166 43.48 10.53 -31.97
N LYS A 167 43.61 9.34 -31.37
CA LYS A 167 44.62 9.01 -30.37
C LYS A 167 45.58 7.95 -30.91
#